data_be1417fc71765c773deca249485c312b
#
_entry.id   be1417fc71765c773deca249485c312b
#
_cell.length_a   1.000
_cell.length_b   1.000
_cell.length_c   1.000
_cell.angle_alpha   90.00
_cell.angle_beta   90.00
_cell.angle_gamma   90.00
#
_symmetry.space_group_name_H-M   'P 1'
#
loop_
_entity.id
_entity.type
_entity.pdbx_description
1 polymer ?
#
loop_
_entity_poly.entity_id
_entity_poly.type
_entity_poly.pdbx_seq_one_letter_code
_entity_poly.pdbx_strand_id
1 'polypeptide(L)'
;MNKSTRNTLIGAGIASSAIAAFCAVSHTVTKKLISVGMDRQAPAKFAKARPKFNRSPALQGAMVQLEQAGEILQSRPTEIVETISGDGIRLVGHLYRCENAERTIIAMHGWRSAWYRDFGIISEFWHNHGCNVLYAEQRAQGESEGEYMGFGLTERYDCVSWINFLNENGFGKNPIYLAGVSMGAATVMMAAGLELPGNVHGVIADCGYTSPHAIWEHILKKNLHLSYGNLRRKTIDDMFKKNNQVDTITDSCTDAMKSCKTPVIFIHGTDDHMVPVEMTYENYQACAAPKRLLIVPGAERGMSYFVDKAGYEAALMQFWADYDKITT
;
A
#
# COMPACT_ATOMS: atom_id res chain seq x y z
N MET A 1 18.90 52.21 27.97
CA MET A 1 17.79 51.40 27.44
C MET A 1 16.58 51.59 28.36
N ASN A 2 15.47 52.07 27.83
CA ASN A 2 14.26 52.36 28.61
C ASN A 2 13.64 50.98 29.11
N LYS A 3 13.00 51.03 30.31
CA LYS A 3 12.38 49.83 30.96
C LYS A 3 11.36 49.14 30.03
N SER A 4 10.65 49.91 29.21
CA SER A 4 9.73 49.43 28.18
C SER A 4 10.45 48.60 27.10
N THR A 5 11.54 49.10 26.53
CA THR A 5 12.34 48.40 25.49
C THR A 5 12.95 47.10 26.03
N ARG A 6 13.39 47.09 27.31
CA ARG A 6 13.89 45.88 27.96
C ARG A 6 12.83 44.82 28.14
N ASN A 7 11.62 45.20 28.54
CA ASN A 7 10.51 44.28 28.73
C ASN A 7 10.03 43.69 27.37
N THR A 8 10.03 44.50 26.31
CA THR A 8 9.71 44.06 24.96
C THR A 8 10.74 43.05 24.45
N LEU A 9 12.02 43.26 24.66
CA LEU A 9 13.09 42.35 24.26
C LEU A 9 13.06 41.04 25.06
N ILE A 10 12.77 41.11 26.37
CA ILE A 10 12.58 39.88 27.19
C ILE A 10 11.37 39.10 26.73
N GLY A 11 10.24 39.77 26.48
CA GLY A 11 9.02 39.11 25.97
C GLY A 11 9.24 38.45 24.61
N ALA A 12 9.95 39.13 23.69
CA ALA A 12 10.31 38.55 22.39
C ALA A 12 11.25 37.36 22.53
N GLY A 13 12.24 37.41 23.45
CA GLY A 13 13.14 36.31 23.72
C GLY A 13 12.40 35.06 24.29
N ILE A 14 11.47 35.27 25.23
CA ILE A 14 10.65 34.18 25.78
C ILE A 14 9.75 33.55 24.70
N ALA A 15 9.09 34.37 23.87
CA ALA A 15 8.26 33.89 22.79
C ALA A 15 9.08 33.10 21.75
N SER A 16 10.25 33.57 21.37
CA SER A 16 11.14 32.88 20.45
C SER A 16 11.62 31.53 21.01
N SER A 17 11.95 31.47 22.30
CA SER A 17 12.37 30.24 22.98
C SER A 17 11.23 29.22 23.06
N ALA A 18 10.00 29.66 23.33
CA ALA A 18 8.82 28.79 23.37
C ALA A 18 8.50 28.23 21.98
N ILE A 19 8.58 29.03 20.92
CA ILE A 19 8.40 28.59 19.52
C ILE A 19 9.48 27.57 19.15
N ALA A 20 10.76 27.84 19.47
CA ALA A 20 11.85 26.90 19.19
C ALA A 20 11.65 25.56 19.92
N ALA A 21 11.25 25.57 21.18
CA ALA A 21 10.94 24.38 21.96
C ALA A 21 9.78 23.60 21.35
N PHE A 22 8.69 24.27 20.97
CA PHE A 22 7.55 23.65 20.28
C PHE A 22 7.96 23.00 18.96
N CYS A 23 8.77 23.69 18.14
CA CYS A 23 9.28 23.14 16.89
C CYS A 23 10.15 21.90 17.11
N ALA A 24 11.04 21.93 18.11
CA ALA A 24 11.89 20.79 18.45
C ALA A 24 11.08 19.57 18.93
N VAL A 25 10.10 19.79 19.79
CA VAL A 25 9.19 18.73 20.26
C VAL A 25 8.37 18.18 19.09
N SER A 26 7.77 19.04 18.27
CA SER A 26 6.99 18.65 17.11
C SER A 26 7.82 17.82 16.11
N HIS A 27 9.05 18.25 15.84
CA HIS A 27 9.98 17.52 14.97
C HIS A 27 10.33 16.13 15.55
N THR A 28 10.66 16.07 16.84
CA THR A 28 11.00 14.80 17.51
C THR A 28 9.82 13.81 17.52
N VAL A 29 8.63 14.31 17.83
CA VAL A 29 7.39 13.49 17.81
C VAL A 29 7.13 12.99 16.38
N THR A 30 7.24 13.86 15.39
CA THR A 30 7.03 13.47 13.97
C THR A 30 8.04 12.41 13.55
N LYS A 31 9.33 12.58 13.83
CA LYS A 31 10.35 11.56 13.54
C LYS A 31 10.00 10.21 14.14
N LYS A 32 9.60 10.16 15.40
CA LYS A 32 9.22 8.89 16.06
C LYS A 32 8.01 8.24 15.40
N LEU A 33 6.98 9.02 15.05
CA LEU A 33 5.79 8.49 14.38
C LEU A 33 6.11 7.94 13.00
N ILE A 34 6.92 8.66 12.23
CA ILE A 34 7.35 8.21 10.90
C ILE A 34 8.24 6.98 11.00
N SER A 35 9.18 6.92 11.94
CA SER A 35 9.96 5.70 12.21
C SER A 35 9.06 4.49 12.49
N VAL A 36 8.02 4.66 13.31
CA VAL A 36 7.03 3.57 13.52
C VAL A 36 6.39 3.11 12.22
N GLY A 37 6.14 4.05 11.30
CA GLY A 37 5.54 3.74 10.00
C GLY A 37 6.51 3.10 9.00
N MET A 38 7.74 3.61 8.95
CA MET A 38 8.72 3.27 7.90
C MET A 38 9.68 2.14 8.29
N ASP A 39 10.16 2.11 9.55
CA ASP A 39 11.22 1.21 9.96
C ASP A 39 10.73 -0.26 9.91
N ARG A 40 11.59 -1.18 9.45
CA ARG A 40 11.30 -2.63 9.46
C ARG A 40 10.84 -3.10 10.84
N GLN A 41 11.54 -2.71 11.88
CA GLN A 41 11.19 -3.07 13.25
C GLN A 41 10.37 -1.94 13.90
N ALA A 42 9.09 -2.20 14.16
CA ALA A 42 8.32 -1.32 15.03
C ALA A 42 8.92 -1.31 16.43
N PRO A 43 9.05 -0.14 17.10
CA PRO A 43 9.46 -0.10 18.49
C PRO A 43 8.58 -1.03 19.33
N ALA A 44 9.18 -1.82 20.23
CA ALA A 44 8.52 -2.90 20.98
C ALA A 44 7.25 -2.45 21.72
N LYS A 45 7.15 -1.18 22.12
CA LYS A 45 5.95 -0.59 22.71
C LYS A 45 4.76 -0.51 21.75
N PHE A 46 5.01 -0.36 20.45
CA PHE A 46 3.96 -0.31 19.42
C PHE A 46 3.63 -1.70 18.86
N ALA A 47 4.59 -2.61 18.84
CA ALA A 47 4.34 -4.00 18.43
C ALA A 47 3.30 -4.70 19.35
N LYS A 48 3.23 -4.31 20.63
CA LYS A 48 2.25 -4.81 21.61
C LYS A 48 0.94 -4.03 21.62
N ALA A 49 0.93 -2.79 21.16
CA ALA A 49 -0.26 -1.95 21.05
C ALA A 49 -0.90 -2.15 19.67
N ARG A 50 -1.50 -3.33 19.43
CA ARG A 50 -2.54 -3.39 18.39
C ARG A 50 -3.61 -2.39 18.82
N PRO A 51 -3.93 -1.35 18.01
CA PRO A 51 -5.02 -0.46 18.37
C PRO A 51 -6.25 -1.34 18.57
N LYS A 52 -6.78 -1.35 19.78
CA LYS A 52 -8.11 -1.91 20.05
C LYS A 52 -9.10 -0.90 19.45
N PHE A 53 -9.24 -0.92 18.12
CA PHE A 53 -10.40 -0.29 17.54
C PHE A 53 -11.62 -0.96 18.16
N ASN A 54 -12.59 -0.17 18.58
CA ASN A 54 -13.88 -0.66 19.09
C ASN A 54 -14.59 -1.30 17.88
N ARG A 55 -14.31 -2.59 17.67
CA ARG A 55 -14.86 -3.36 16.54
C ARG A 55 -16.23 -3.86 16.91
N SER A 56 -17.18 -3.73 15.99
CA SER A 56 -18.49 -4.33 16.15
C SER A 56 -18.37 -5.85 16.32
N PRO A 57 -19.33 -6.54 16.97
CA PRO A 57 -19.33 -8.01 17.06
C PRO A 57 -19.28 -8.69 15.69
N ALA A 58 -19.90 -8.10 14.67
CA ALA A 58 -19.85 -8.57 13.28
C ALA A 58 -18.40 -8.53 12.74
N LEU A 59 -17.69 -7.44 12.99
CA LEU A 59 -16.28 -7.30 12.58
C LEU A 59 -15.36 -8.28 13.34
N GLN A 60 -15.66 -8.59 14.60
CA GLN A 60 -14.90 -9.61 15.35
C GLN A 60 -15.08 -10.99 14.73
N GLY A 61 -16.29 -11.36 14.32
CA GLY A 61 -16.57 -12.61 13.61
C GLY A 61 -15.86 -12.68 12.25
N ALA A 62 -15.87 -11.58 11.50
CA ALA A 62 -15.15 -11.46 10.24
C ALA A 62 -13.64 -11.67 10.41
N MET A 63 -13.04 -11.10 11.46
CA MET A 63 -11.61 -11.26 11.75
C MET A 63 -11.19 -12.71 11.99
N VAL A 64 -12.03 -13.51 12.62
CA VAL A 64 -11.76 -14.95 12.82
C VAL A 64 -11.74 -15.67 11.47
N GLN A 65 -12.69 -15.39 10.59
CA GLN A 65 -12.74 -16.00 9.26
C GLN A 65 -11.55 -15.57 8.39
N LEU A 66 -11.14 -14.30 8.47
CA LEU A 66 -9.95 -13.81 7.76
C LEU A 66 -8.66 -14.47 8.29
N GLU A 67 -8.55 -14.64 9.61
CA GLU A 67 -7.39 -15.32 10.21
C GLU A 67 -7.33 -16.79 9.78
N GLN A 68 -8.45 -17.50 9.82
CA GLN A 68 -8.57 -18.88 9.32
C GLN A 68 -8.23 -18.99 7.84
N ALA A 69 -8.75 -18.10 6.99
CA ALA A 69 -8.42 -18.08 5.57
C ALA A 69 -6.94 -17.82 5.32
N GLY A 70 -6.33 -16.96 6.13
CA GLY A 70 -4.89 -16.71 6.12
C GLY A 70 -4.07 -17.95 6.51
N GLU A 71 -4.46 -18.65 7.56
CA GLU A 71 -3.80 -19.90 7.99
C GLU A 71 -3.91 -20.99 6.91
N ILE A 72 -5.08 -21.12 6.26
CA ILE A 72 -5.29 -22.04 5.14
C ILE A 72 -4.34 -21.68 4.00
N LEU A 73 -4.26 -20.42 3.59
CA LEU A 73 -3.34 -20.00 2.52
C LEU A 73 -1.88 -20.26 2.91
N GLN A 74 -1.47 -19.91 4.13
CA GLN A 74 -0.11 -20.11 4.61
C GLN A 74 0.30 -21.59 4.64
N SER A 75 -0.65 -22.49 4.87
CA SER A 75 -0.41 -23.94 4.88
C SER A 75 -0.39 -24.56 3.48
N ARG A 76 -0.84 -23.85 2.44
CA ARG A 76 -0.82 -24.37 1.07
C ARG A 76 0.63 -24.47 0.55
N PRO A 77 0.96 -25.54 -0.18
CA PRO A 77 2.25 -25.64 -0.83
C PRO A 77 2.46 -24.48 -1.81
N THR A 78 3.51 -23.71 -1.57
CA THR A 78 4.01 -22.69 -2.47
C THR A 78 5.51 -22.88 -2.65
N GLU A 79 6.01 -22.48 -3.81
CA GLU A 79 7.46 -22.41 -4.04
C GLU A 79 7.96 -21.08 -3.48
N ILE A 80 8.95 -21.12 -2.59
CA ILE A 80 9.64 -19.91 -2.15
C ILE A 80 10.57 -19.47 -3.28
N VAL A 81 10.38 -18.27 -3.77
CA VAL A 81 11.16 -17.68 -4.85
C VAL A 81 11.81 -16.39 -4.40
N GLU A 82 12.96 -16.08 -4.98
CA GLU A 82 13.71 -14.87 -4.65
C GLU A 82 14.07 -14.10 -5.92
N THR A 83 14.11 -12.79 -5.81
CA THR A 83 14.67 -11.90 -6.83
C THR A 83 15.44 -10.76 -6.18
N ILE A 84 16.24 -10.07 -6.96
CA ILE A 84 16.99 -8.90 -6.49
C ILE A 84 16.32 -7.67 -7.08
N SER A 85 15.98 -6.71 -6.22
CA SER A 85 15.47 -5.42 -6.65
C SER A 85 16.52 -4.60 -7.39
N GLY A 86 16.08 -3.58 -8.12
CA GLY A 86 17.00 -2.71 -8.88
C GLY A 86 18.02 -1.97 -8.02
N ASP A 87 17.80 -1.84 -6.71
CA ASP A 87 18.70 -1.25 -5.72
C ASP A 87 19.45 -2.32 -4.87
N GLY A 88 19.41 -3.60 -5.28
CA GLY A 88 20.22 -4.67 -4.69
C GLY A 88 19.62 -5.36 -3.47
N ILE A 89 18.35 -5.11 -3.15
CA ILE A 89 17.67 -5.76 -2.02
C ILE A 89 17.14 -7.13 -2.45
N ARG A 90 17.38 -8.18 -1.65
CA ARG A 90 16.78 -9.49 -1.85
C ARG A 90 15.30 -9.46 -1.45
N LEU A 91 14.46 -9.81 -2.39
CA LEU A 91 13.02 -9.93 -2.23
C LEU A 91 12.60 -11.39 -2.22
N VAL A 92 11.67 -11.74 -1.35
CA VAL A 92 11.12 -13.08 -1.20
C VAL A 92 9.65 -13.09 -1.63
N GLY A 93 9.23 -14.16 -2.29
CA GLY A 93 7.85 -14.37 -2.68
C GLY A 93 7.44 -15.83 -2.56
N HIS A 94 6.15 -16.07 -2.46
CA HIS A 94 5.54 -17.39 -2.37
C HIS A 94 4.73 -17.64 -3.64
N LEU A 95 5.25 -18.48 -4.52
CA LEU A 95 4.65 -18.75 -5.83
C LEU A 95 3.74 -19.96 -5.76
N TYR A 96 2.44 -19.73 -5.93
CA TYR A 96 1.46 -20.77 -6.19
C TYR A 96 1.37 -21.02 -7.69
N ARG A 97 1.56 -22.27 -8.11
CA ARG A 97 1.43 -22.70 -9.50
C ARG A 97 0.07 -23.36 -9.74
N CYS A 98 -0.67 -22.85 -10.70
CA CYS A 98 -1.89 -23.47 -11.18
C CYS A 98 -1.55 -24.35 -12.38
N GLU A 99 -2.07 -25.59 -12.40
CA GLU A 99 -1.73 -26.58 -13.45
C GLU A 99 -2.13 -26.11 -14.86
N ASN A 100 -3.27 -25.44 -14.99
CA ASN A 100 -3.77 -24.89 -16.27
C ASN A 100 -3.95 -23.37 -16.15
N ALA A 101 -2.86 -22.68 -15.85
CA ALA A 101 -2.93 -21.24 -15.62
C ALA A 101 -3.29 -20.47 -16.90
N GLU A 102 -4.30 -19.63 -16.80
CA GLU A 102 -4.71 -18.67 -17.83
C GLU A 102 -4.05 -17.30 -17.63
N ARG A 103 -3.67 -16.97 -16.40
CA ARG A 103 -3.07 -15.70 -16.00
C ARG A 103 -2.14 -15.86 -14.80
N THR A 104 -1.34 -14.83 -14.55
CA THR A 104 -0.47 -14.77 -13.37
C THR A 104 -0.76 -13.48 -12.60
N ILE A 105 -0.91 -13.57 -11.28
CA ILE A 105 -1.14 -12.43 -10.40
C ILE A 105 0.11 -12.19 -9.56
N ILE A 106 0.60 -10.95 -9.51
CA ILE A 106 1.55 -10.47 -8.50
C ILE A 106 0.75 -9.79 -7.40
N ALA A 107 0.78 -10.34 -6.19
CA ALA A 107 -0.03 -9.89 -5.07
C ALA A 107 0.83 -9.17 -4.03
N MET A 108 0.62 -7.85 -3.88
CA MET A 108 1.36 -6.94 -3.01
C MET A 108 0.52 -6.62 -1.76
N HIS A 109 0.94 -7.10 -0.59
CA HIS A 109 0.19 -6.93 0.67
C HIS A 109 0.29 -5.51 1.25
N GLY A 110 -0.54 -5.20 2.24
CA GLY A 110 -0.58 -3.91 2.89
C GLY A 110 0.54 -3.68 3.92
N TRP A 111 0.54 -2.46 4.46
CA TRP A 111 1.50 -2.02 5.47
C TRP A 111 1.46 -2.91 6.72
N ARG A 112 2.62 -3.42 7.14
CA ARG A 112 2.82 -4.30 8.32
C ARG A 112 1.85 -5.48 8.36
N SER A 113 1.46 -5.96 7.18
CA SER A 113 0.67 -7.16 7.00
C SER A 113 1.56 -8.34 6.54
N ALA A 114 0.95 -9.39 6.07
CA ALA A 114 1.61 -10.52 5.45
C ALA A 114 0.78 -10.99 4.26
N TRP A 115 1.42 -11.58 3.27
CA TRP A 115 0.80 -12.07 2.07
C TRP A 115 -0.42 -12.99 2.36
N TYR A 116 -0.27 -13.92 3.29
CA TYR A 116 -1.35 -14.86 3.64
C TYR A 116 -2.52 -14.19 4.37
N ARG A 117 -2.29 -13.09 5.11
CA ARG A 117 -3.34 -12.37 5.84
C ARG A 117 -4.22 -11.55 4.91
N ASP A 118 -3.61 -10.83 3.98
CA ASP A 118 -4.35 -9.93 3.10
C ASP A 118 -5.02 -10.68 1.95
N PHE A 119 -4.42 -11.78 1.50
CA PHE A 119 -4.92 -12.52 0.35
C PHE A 119 -5.56 -13.88 0.69
N GLY A 120 -5.57 -14.30 1.96
CA GLY A 120 -6.14 -15.59 2.37
C GLY A 120 -7.57 -15.78 1.87
N ILE A 121 -8.41 -14.78 2.07
CA ILE A 121 -9.84 -14.89 1.76
C ILE A 121 -10.15 -14.92 0.26
N ILE A 122 -9.34 -14.28 -0.58
CA ILE A 122 -9.53 -14.25 -2.04
C ILE A 122 -8.73 -15.35 -2.76
N SER A 123 -7.76 -15.95 -2.10
CA SER A 123 -6.82 -16.90 -2.71
C SER A 123 -7.51 -18.08 -3.37
N GLU A 124 -8.54 -18.63 -2.74
CA GLU A 124 -9.31 -19.77 -3.29
C GLU A 124 -10.00 -19.40 -4.61
N PHE A 125 -10.56 -18.18 -4.70
CA PHE A 125 -11.14 -17.69 -5.95
C PHE A 125 -10.08 -17.61 -7.06
N TRP A 126 -8.92 -17.04 -6.80
CA TRP A 126 -7.84 -16.96 -7.78
C TRP A 126 -7.35 -18.34 -8.22
N HIS A 127 -7.11 -19.25 -7.25
CA HIS A 127 -6.62 -20.58 -7.53
C HIS A 127 -7.63 -21.40 -8.39
N ASN A 128 -8.92 -21.25 -8.11
CA ASN A 128 -9.98 -21.97 -8.85
C ASN A 128 -10.27 -21.36 -10.22
N HIS A 129 -9.75 -20.16 -10.51
CA HIS A 129 -9.97 -19.46 -11.79
C HIS A 129 -8.68 -19.33 -12.62
N GLY A 130 -7.83 -20.35 -12.59
CA GLY A 130 -6.69 -20.47 -13.48
C GLY A 130 -5.59 -19.42 -13.23
N CYS A 131 -5.36 -19.00 -11.99
CA CYS A 131 -4.32 -18.04 -11.68
C CYS A 131 -3.09 -18.73 -11.07
N ASN A 132 -1.90 -18.55 -11.67
CA ASN A 132 -0.68 -18.56 -10.88
C ASN A 132 -0.70 -17.32 -9.98
N VAL A 133 -0.20 -17.43 -8.76
CA VAL A 133 -0.14 -16.27 -7.86
C VAL A 133 1.24 -16.20 -7.23
N LEU A 134 1.92 -15.08 -7.47
CA LEU A 134 3.13 -14.71 -6.75
C LEU A 134 2.72 -13.79 -5.59
N TYR A 135 2.65 -14.32 -4.40
CA TYR A 135 2.45 -13.56 -3.17
C TYR A 135 3.79 -12.96 -2.74
N ALA A 136 4.01 -11.70 -3.06
CA ALA A 136 5.25 -11.01 -2.76
C ALA A 136 5.28 -10.53 -1.31
N GLU A 137 6.38 -10.78 -0.61
CA GLU A 137 6.70 -10.08 0.63
C GLU A 137 7.37 -8.77 0.28
N GLN A 138 6.75 -7.65 0.63
CA GLN A 138 7.28 -6.33 0.27
C GLN A 138 8.57 -6.04 1.06
N ARG A 139 9.46 -5.21 0.49
CA ARG A 139 10.70 -4.79 1.16
C ARG A 139 10.47 -4.34 2.60
N ALA A 140 11.43 -4.56 3.47
CA ALA A 140 11.37 -4.28 4.90
C ALA A 140 10.24 -5.00 5.66
N GLN A 141 9.67 -6.06 5.09
CA GLN A 141 8.62 -6.87 5.71
C GLN A 141 8.87 -8.36 5.42
N GLY A 142 8.40 -9.24 6.32
CA GLY A 142 8.60 -10.68 6.19
C GLY A 142 10.08 -11.08 6.06
N GLU A 143 10.36 -11.96 5.10
CA GLU A 143 11.70 -12.45 4.79
C GLU A 143 12.43 -11.60 3.73
N SER A 144 11.73 -10.66 3.06
CA SER A 144 12.37 -9.70 2.15
C SER A 144 13.27 -8.74 2.92
N GLU A 145 14.42 -8.42 2.36
CA GLU A 145 15.37 -7.50 2.98
C GLU A 145 14.88 -6.04 2.92
N GLY A 146 15.70 -5.13 3.40
CA GLY A 146 15.42 -3.71 3.50
C GLY A 146 15.17 -3.26 4.94
N GLU A 147 15.48 -2.01 5.22
CA GLU A 147 15.34 -1.41 6.53
C GLU A 147 14.09 -0.52 6.64
N TYR A 148 13.62 0.01 5.51
CA TYR A 148 12.54 1.01 5.46
C TYR A 148 11.50 0.67 4.42
N MET A 149 10.23 0.85 4.78
CA MET A 149 9.10 0.84 3.86
C MET A 149 8.97 2.20 3.18
N GLY A 150 8.76 2.22 1.87
CA GLY A 150 8.67 3.42 1.05
C GLY A 150 7.25 3.88 0.73
N PHE A 151 6.24 3.22 1.28
CA PHE A 151 4.82 3.55 1.04
C PHE A 151 4.45 3.57 -0.46
N GLY A 152 4.96 2.61 -1.22
CA GLY A 152 4.76 2.47 -2.66
C GLY A 152 5.82 3.15 -3.51
N LEU A 153 6.56 4.14 -2.98
CA LEU A 153 7.55 4.91 -3.76
C LEU A 153 8.75 4.05 -4.17
N THR A 154 9.24 3.19 -3.30
CA THR A 154 10.32 2.24 -3.60
C THR A 154 9.79 0.89 -4.05
N GLU A 155 8.70 0.43 -3.43
CA GLU A 155 8.07 -0.86 -3.71
C GLU A 155 7.54 -0.97 -5.15
N ARG A 156 7.23 0.14 -5.82
CA ARG A 156 6.86 0.13 -7.25
C ARG A 156 7.94 -0.47 -8.14
N TYR A 157 9.21 -0.28 -7.80
CA TYR A 157 10.34 -0.88 -8.54
C TYR A 157 10.53 -2.36 -8.19
N ASP A 158 10.19 -2.78 -6.96
CA ASP A 158 10.15 -4.20 -6.61
C ASP A 158 9.09 -4.94 -7.40
N CYS A 159 7.95 -4.28 -7.62
CA CYS A 159 6.89 -4.82 -8.47
C CYS A 159 7.40 -5.08 -9.91
N VAL A 160 8.20 -4.15 -10.46
CA VAL A 160 8.87 -4.34 -11.77
C VAL A 160 9.88 -5.50 -11.72
N SER A 161 10.65 -5.62 -10.64
CA SER A 161 11.59 -6.74 -10.48
C SER A 161 10.86 -8.09 -10.45
N TRP A 162 9.69 -8.17 -9.83
CA TRP A 162 8.85 -9.38 -9.86
C TRP A 162 8.25 -9.66 -11.24
N ILE A 163 7.87 -8.65 -12.01
CA ILE A 163 7.43 -8.82 -13.41
C ILE A 163 8.55 -9.43 -14.24
N ASN A 164 9.77 -8.90 -14.12
CA ASN A 164 10.94 -9.40 -14.82
C ASN A 164 11.24 -10.85 -14.41
N PHE A 165 11.24 -11.14 -13.11
CA PHE A 165 11.40 -12.50 -12.59
C PHE A 165 10.40 -13.48 -13.21
N LEU A 166 9.13 -13.13 -13.29
CA LEU A 166 8.11 -13.97 -13.90
C LEU A 166 8.36 -14.19 -15.38
N ASN A 167 8.75 -13.15 -16.10
CA ASN A 167 9.06 -13.25 -17.54
C ASN A 167 10.26 -14.18 -17.79
N GLU A 168 11.32 -14.04 -17.01
CA GLU A 168 12.55 -14.85 -17.12
C GLU A 168 12.31 -16.32 -16.73
N ASN A 169 11.33 -16.60 -15.85
CA ASN A 169 11.03 -17.95 -15.37
C ASN A 169 9.84 -18.61 -16.09
N GLY A 170 9.44 -18.09 -17.26
CA GLY A 170 8.48 -18.74 -18.15
C GLY A 170 7.00 -18.44 -17.88
N PHE A 171 6.69 -17.52 -16.96
CA PHE A 171 5.32 -17.08 -16.67
C PHE A 171 4.85 -15.94 -17.57
N GLY A 172 5.74 -15.35 -18.36
CA GLY A 172 5.43 -14.24 -19.26
C GLY A 172 4.57 -14.59 -20.48
N LYS A 173 4.24 -15.87 -20.66
CA LYS A 173 3.32 -16.34 -21.72
C LYS A 173 1.86 -16.02 -21.42
N ASN A 174 1.52 -15.88 -20.17
CA ASN A 174 0.17 -15.58 -19.71
C ASN A 174 0.07 -14.09 -19.32
N PRO A 175 -1.11 -13.48 -19.43
CA PRO A 175 -1.36 -12.15 -18.89
C PRO A 175 -0.92 -12.04 -17.43
N ILE A 176 -0.20 -10.96 -17.11
CA ILE A 176 0.18 -10.62 -15.74
C ILE A 176 -0.77 -9.54 -15.22
N TYR A 177 -1.30 -9.75 -14.02
CA TYR A 177 -2.09 -8.77 -13.28
C TYR A 177 -1.38 -8.38 -12.00
N LEU A 178 -1.31 -7.08 -11.73
CA LEU A 178 -0.77 -6.55 -10.48
C LEU A 178 -1.93 -6.35 -9.50
N ALA A 179 -1.95 -7.05 -8.39
CA ALA A 179 -2.97 -6.92 -7.37
C ALA A 179 -2.37 -6.35 -6.07
N GLY A 180 -3.05 -5.43 -5.42
CA GLY A 180 -2.58 -4.87 -4.16
C GLY A 180 -3.69 -4.44 -3.24
N VAL A 181 -3.40 -4.51 -1.93
CA VAL A 181 -4.30 -4.06 -0.86
C VAL A 181 -3.63 -2.92 -0.09
N SER A 182 -4.34 -1.80 0.11
CA SER A 182 -3.87 -0.66 0.90
C SER A 182 -2.51 -0.12 0.40
N MET A 183 -1.41 -0.25 1.17
CA MET A 183 -0.07 0.13 0.71
C MET A 183 0.33 -0.66 -0.55
N GLY A 184 -0.05 -1.94 -0.64
CA GLY A 184 0.16 -2.74 -1.84
C GLY A 184 -0.62 -2.21 -3.06
N ALA A 185 -1.84 -1.69 -2.85
CA ALA A 185 -2.61 -1.03 -3.91
C ALA A 185 -1.93 0.27 -4.38
N ALA A 186 -1.38 1.06 -3.46
CA ALA A 186 -0.57 2.22 -3.82
C ALA A 186 0.69 1.80 -4.61
N THR A 187 1.34 0.72 -4.19
CA THR A 187 2.51 0.14 -4.88
C THR A 187 2.18 -0.23 -6.33
N VAL A 188 1.11 -1.00 -6.57
CA VAL A 188 0.77 -1.43 -7.94
C VAL A 188 0.26 -0.27 -8.81
N MET A 189 -0.44 0.71 -8.22
CA MET A 189 -0.81 1.93 -8.94
C MET A 189 0.41 2.75 -9.35
N MET A 190 1.37 2.94 -8.44
CA MET A 190 2.62 3.65 -8.76
C MET A 190 3.47 2.88 -9.77
N ALA A 191 3.51 1.55 -9.70
CA ALA A 191 4.16 0.71 -10.71
C ALA A 191 3.53 0.86 -12.10
N ALA A 192 2.20 0.95 -12.16
CA ALA A 192 1.47 1.15 -13.43
C ALA A 192 1.71 2.51 -14.09
N GLY A 193 2.26 3.47 -13.37
CA GLY A 193 2.73 4.75 -13.92
C GLY A 193 4.11 4.67 -14.58
N LEU A 194 4.81 3.55 -14.43
CA LEU A 194 6.07 3.25 -15.09
C LEU A 194 5.83 2.60 -16.46
N GLU A 195 6.89 2.48 -17.25
CA GLU A 195 6.83 1.71 -18.48
C GLU A 195 6.87 0.21 -18.15
N LEU A 196 5.74 -0.48 -18.33
CA LEU A 196 5.60 -1.90 -18.05
C LEU A 196 5.65 -2.74 -19.34
N PRO A 197 6.11 -4.01 -19.27
CA PRO A 197 6.03 -4.94 -20.39
C PRO A 197 4.59 -5.13 -20.88
N GLY A 198 4.41 -5.36 -22.18
CA GLY A 198 3.09 -5.48 -22.82
C GLY A 198 2.22 -6.64 -22.30
N ASN A 199 2.83 -7.63 -21.65
CA ASN A 199 2.10 -8.73 -21.01
C ASN A 199 1.53 -8.41 -19.61
N VAL A 200 1.69 -7.17 -19.12
CA VAL A 200 0.97 -6.68 -17.93
C VAL A 200 -0.37 -6.12 -18.39
N HIS A 201 -1.44 -6.90 -18.19
CA HIS A 201 -2.76 -6.65 -18.74
C HIS A 201 -3.69 -5.87 -17.83
N GLY A 202 -3.39 -5.77 -16.53
CA GLY A 202 -4.26 -5.02 -15.62
C GLY A 202 -3.73 -4.85 -14.22
N VAL A 203 -4.35 -3.91 -13.51
CA VAL A 203 -4.08 -3.58 -12.11
C VAL A 203 -5.36 -3.71 -11.31
N ILE A 204 -5.27 -4.37 -10.16
CA ILE A 204 -6.34 -4.56 -9.17
C ILE A 204 -5.92 -3.81 -7.91
N ALA A 205 -6.50 -2.63 -7.67
CA ALA A 205 -6.13 -1.73 -6.59
C ALA A 205 -7.26 -1.67 -5.54
N ASP A 206 -7.12 -2.39 -4.42
CA ASP A 206 -8.08 -2.39 -3.33
C ASP A 206 -7.62 -1.46 -2.20
N CYS A 207 -8.44 -0.48 -1.84
CA CYS A 207 -8.27 0.53 -0.80
C CYS A 207 -6.93 1.30 -0.82
N GLY A 208 -6.46 1.68 -2.02
CA GLY A 208 -5.22 2.43 -2.19
C GLY A 208 -5.39 3.93 -1.94
N TYR A 209 -4.36 4.55 -1.35
CA TYR A 209 -4.33 6.01 -1.11
C TYR A 209 -3.76 6.79 -2.30
N THR A 210 -3.91 8.14 -2.26
CA THR A 210 -3.46 9.02 -3.35
C THR A 210 -1.97 9.32 -3.32
N SER A 211 -1.38 9.45 -2.13
CA SER A 211 0.05 9.69 -1.95
C SER A 211 0.50 9.37 -0.53
N PRO A 212 1.82 9.17 -0.30
CA PRO A 212 2.37 9.05 1.07
C PRO A 212 2.00 10.26 1.95
N HIS A 213 2.04 11.47 1.42
CA HIS A 213 1.63 12.65 2.18
C HIS A 213 0.16 12.64 2.56
N ALA A 214 -0.73 12.29 1.64
CA ALA A 214 -2.16 12.27 1.89
C ALA A 214 -2.54 11.26 2.99
N ILE A 215 -1.97 10.06 2.95
CA ILE A 215 -2.22 9.06 4.00
C ILE A 215 -1.62 9.49 5.34
N TRP A 216 -0.41 10.05 5.38
CA TRP A 216 0.19 10.56 6.61
C TRP A 216 -0.59 11.73 7.19
N GLU A 217 -1.06 12.66 6.34
CA GLU A 217 -1.92 13.77 6.76
C GLU A 217 -3.22 13.27 7.39
N HIS A 218 -3.87 12.30 6.74
CA HIS A 218 -5.10 11.70 7.26
C HIS A 218 -4.87 11.03 8.61
N ILE A 219 -3.85 10.16 8.72
CA ILE A 219 -3.50 9.48 9.97
C ILE A 219 -3.21 10.49 11.08
N LEU A 220 -2.38 11.50 10.81
CA LEU A 220 -2.02 12.50 11.83
C LEU A 220 -3.22 13.33 12.25
N LYS A 221 -4.03 13.83 11.31
CA LYS A 221 -5.17 14.70 11.63
C LYS A 221 -6.36 13.95 12.20
N LYS A 222 -6.75 12.83 11.58
CA LYS A 222 -8.01 12.14 11.90
C LYS A 222 -7.85 11.05 12.96
N ASN A 223 -6.75 10.28 12.90
CA ASN A 223 -6.57 9.17 13.81
C ASN A 223 -5.77 9.56 15.07
N LEU A 224 -4.79 10.47 14.95
CA LEU A 224 -3.94 10.88 16.05
C LEU A 224 -4.27 12.28 16.60
N HIS A 225 -5.20 13.01 15.98
CA HIS A 225 -5.60 14.38 16.35
C HIS A 225 -4.41 15.36 16.43
N LEU A 226 -3.43 15.20 15.57
CA LEU A 226 -2.24 16.05 15.47
C LEU A 226 -2.35 16.95 14.24
N SER A 227 -1.86 18.20 14.37
CA SER A 227 -1.79 19.11 13.22
C SER A 227 -0.84 18.59 12.14
N TYR A 228 -1.15 18.84 10.87
CA TYR A 228 -0.26 18.56 9.73
C TYR A 228 0.11 19.88 9.04
N GLY A 229 1.19 20.49 9.48
CA GLY A 229 1.70 21.75 8.94
C GLY A 229 3.06 21.58 8.27
N ASN A 230 3.60 22.67 7.70
CA ASN A 230 4.83 22.65 6.91
C ASN A 230 6.03 22.01 7.63
N LEU A 231 6.16 22.21 8.96
CA LEU A 231 7.25 21.60 9.72
C LEU A 231 7.18 20.05 9.71
N ARG A 232 5.99 19.48 9.91
CA ARG A 232 5.82 18.02 9.88
C ARG A 232 5.99 17.48 8.47
N ARG A 233 5.42 18.14 7.48
CA ARG A 233 5.58 17.81 6.08
C ARG A 233 7.06 17.73 5.70
N LYS A 234 7.82 18.81 5.98
CA LYS A 234 9.25 18.81 5.75
C LYS A 234 10.00 17.70 6.50
N THR A 235 9.61 17.41 7.74
CA THR A 235 10.24 16.32 8.50
C THR A 235 10.00 14.96 7.84
N ILE A 236 8.81 14.74 7.29
CA ILE A 236 8.47 13.52 6.54
C ILE A 236 9.33 13.43 5.27
N ASP A 237 9.38 14.50 4.48
CA ASP A 237 10.19 14.56 3.26
C ASP A 237 11.66 14.27 3.54
N ASP A 238 12.22 14.92 4.55
CA ASP A 238 13.62 14.73 4.96
C ASP A 238 13.90 13.26 5.37
N MET A 239 12.94 12.58 6.01
CA MET A 239 13.07 11.18 6.40
C MET A 239 12.98 10.24 5.19
N PHE A 240 12.03 10.44 4.29
CA PHE A 240 11.93 9.64 3.06
C PHE A 240 13.17 9.81 2.19
N LYS A 241 13.64 11.04 2.01
CA LYS A 241 14.86 11.34 1.26
C LYS A 241 16.08 10.68 1.88
N LYS A 242 16.19 10.70 3.22
CA LYS A 242 17.32 10.12 3.95
C LYS A 242 17.29 8.58 3.90
N ASN A 243 16.13 7.97 4.13
CA ASN A 243 16.01 6.54 4.38
C ASN A 243 15.76 5.75 3.10
N ASN A 244 14.97 6.30 2.17
CA ASN A 244 14.55 5.62 0.95
C ASN A 244 15.15 6.24 -0.32
N GLN A 245 15.85 7.38 -0.21
CA GLN A 245 16.43 8.14 -1.32
C GLN A 245 15.39 8.56 -2.37
N VAL A 246 14.14 8.75 -1.96
CA VAL A 246 13.02 9.15 -2.81
C VAL A 246 12.48 10.52 -2.41
N ASP A 247 11.90 11.21 -3.40
CA ASP A 247 11.19 12.45 -3.20
C ASP A 247 9.68 12.14 -3.07
N THR A 248 9.08 12.57 -1.97
CA THR A 248 7.65 12.36 -1.69
C THR A 248 6.76 13.43 -2.30
N ILE A 249 7.34 14.49 -2.87
CA ILE A 249 6.62 15.63 -3.43
C ILE A 249 6.25 15.37 -4.91
N THR A 250 7.18 14.76 -5.64
CA THR A 250 7.06 14.57 -7.11
C THR A 250 6.33 13.30 -7.50
N ASP A 251 6.21 12.34 -6.59
CA ASP A 251 5.66 11.02 -6.89
C ASP A 251 4.42 10.71 -6.03
N SER A 252 3.31 10.44 -6.70
CA SER A 252 2.05 10.04 -6.08
C SER A 252 1.31 8.99 -6.91
N CYS A 253 0.34 8.29 -6.30
CA CYS A 253 -0.53 7.40 -7.07
C CYS A 253 -1.33 8.18 -8.11
N THR A 254 -1.84 9.36 -7.75
CA THR A 254 -2.57 10.23 -8.69
C THR A 254 -1.72 10.66 -9.89
N ASP A 255 -0.43 10.95 -9.70
CA ASP A 255 0.46 11.30 -10.81
C ASP A 255 0.79 10.08 -11.66
N ALA A 256 1.04 8.93 -11.04
CA ALA A 256 1.22 7.66 -11.74
C ALA A 256 -0.03 7.30 -12.57
N MET A 257 -1.22 7.53 -12.04
CA MET A 257 -2.47 7.26 -12.76
C MET A 257 -2.67 8.17 -13.98
N LYS A 258 -2.18 9.41 -13.98
CA LYS A 258 -2.22 10.31 -15.16
C LYS A 258 -1.40 9.79 -16.34
N SER A 259 -0.34 9.05 -16.08
CA SER A 259 0.53 8.45 -17.10
C SER A 259 0.24 6.97 -17.36
N CYS A 260 -0.63 6.36 -16.57
CA CYS A 260 -0.98 4.95 -16.65
C CYS A 260 -1.59 4.59 -18.00
N LYS A 261 -1.10 3.52 -18.63
CA LYS A 261 -1.64 2.95 -19.87
C LYS A 261 -2.31 1.59 -19.65
N THR A 262 -1.99 0.94 -18.54
CA THR A 262 -2.50 -0.38 -18.15
C THR A 262 -3.89 -0.26 -17.56
N PRO A 263 -4.88 -1.06 -17.97
CA PRO A 263 -6.22 -1.05 -17.38
C PRO A 263 -6.22 -1.21 -15.85
N VAL A 264 -7.09 -0.48 -15.15
CA VAL A 264 -7.15 -0.51 -13.69
C VAL A 264 -8.58 -0.76 -13.20
N ILE A 265 -8.75 -1.72 -12.30
CA ILE A 265 -9.95 -1.80 -11.47
C ILE A 265 -9.62 -1.26 -10.06
N PHE A 266 -10.35 -0.22 -9.67
CA PHE A 266 -10.31 0.37 -8.35
C PHE A 266 -11.41 -0.21 -7.48
N ILE A 267 -11.07 -0.66 -6.28
CA ILE A 267 -12.00 -1.28 -5.35
C ILE A 267 -11.86 -0.58 -4.00
N HIS A 268 -12.98 -0.28 -3.30
CA HIS A 268 -12.90 0.31 -1.96
C HIS A 268 -14.20 0.12 -1.18
N GLY A 269 -14.08 -0.02 0.13
CA GLY A 269 -15.20 -0.01 1.04
C GLY A 269 -15.55 1.41 1.53
N THR A 270 -16.83 1.71 1.72
CA THR A 270 -17.25 3.07 2.15
C THR A 270 -16.89 3.40 3.59
N ASP A 271 -16.67 2.38 4.44
CA ASP A 271 -16.46 2.55 5.87
C ASP A 271 -14.97 2.41 6.26
N ASP A 272 -14.06 2.59 5.29
CA ASP A 272 -12.63 2.63 5.56
C ASP A 272 -12.25 3.96 6.24
N HIS A 273 -11.98 3.90 7.53
CA HIS A 273 -11.55 5.04 8.34
C HIS A 273 -10.03 5.26 8.35
N MET A 274 -9.26 4.35 7.73
CA MET A 274 -7.80 4.48 7.64
C MET A 274 -7.39 5.11 6.31
N VAL A 275 -7.96 4.62 5.21
CA VAL A 275 -7.79 5.18 3.87
C VAL A 275 -9.17 5.64 3.40
N PRO A 276 -9.47 6.93 3.36
CA PRO A 276 -10.79 7.40 2.93
C PRO A 276 -11.12 6.99 1.50
N VAL A 277 -12.36 6.59 1.25
CA VAL A 277 -12.82 6.17 -0.08
C VAL A 277 -12.67 7.29 -1.12
N GLU A 278 -12.68 8.55 -0.70
CA GLU A 278 -12.42 9.73 -1.54
C GLU A 278 -11.07 9.64 -2.25
N MET A 279 -10.05 9.05 -1.63
CA MET A 279 -8.75 8.85 -2.25
C MET A 279 -8.83 7.90 -3.46
N THR A 280 -9.70 6.91 -3.42
CA THR A 280 -9.96 6.05 -4.58
C THR A 280 -10.69 6.80 -5.69
N TYR A 281 -11.64 7.66 -5.36
CA TYR A 281 -12.29 8.51 -6.39
C TYR A 281 -11.29 9.46 -7.06
N GLU A 282 -10.36 10.05 -6.30
CA GLU A 282 -9.31 10.90 -6.85
C GLU A 282 -8.38 10.12 -7.80
N ASN A 283 -7.92 8.93 -7.39
CA ASN A 283 -7.10 8.05 -8.23
C ASN A 283 -7.85 7.60 -9.49
N TYR A 284 -9.13 7.22 -9.34
CA TYR A 284 -10.00 6.85 -10.46
C TYR A 284 -10.16 8.01 -11.45
N GLN A 285 -10.42 9.22 -10.97
CA GLN A 285 -10.56 10.40 -11.83
C GLN A 285 -9.25 10.72 -12.57
N ALA A 286 -8.12 10.59 -11.89
CA ALA A 286 -6.79 10.86 -12.46
C ALA A 286 -6.36 9.82 -13.50
N CYS A 287 -6.85 8.58 -13.42
CA CYS A 287 -6.41 7.49 -14.28
C CYS A 287 -6.74 7.74 -15.75
N ALA A 288 -5.70 7.74 -16.60
CA ALA A 288 -5.82 7.93 -18.04
C ALA A 288 -6.16 6.63 -18.80
N ALA A 289 -5.85 5.47 -18.21
CA ALA A 289 -6.11 4.16 -18.81
C ALA A 289 -7.60 3.77 -18.73
N PRO A 290 -8.03 2.72 -19.46
CA PRO A 290 -9.32 2.09 -19.25
C PRO A 290 -9.48 1.70 -17.79
N LYS A 291 -10.63 1.98 -17.20
CA LYS A 291 -10.80 1.85 -15.75
C LYS A 291 -12.18 1.37 -15.35
N ARG A 292 -12.23 0.64 -14.23
CA ARG A 292 -13.46 0.18 -13.59
C ARG A 292 -13.44 0.61 -12.12
N LEU A 293 -14.61 0.72 -11.51
CA LEU A 293 -14.77 1.11 -10.12
C LEU A 293 -15.77 0.18 -9.44
N LEU A 294 -15.37 -0.41 -8.32
CA LEU A 294 -16.24 -1.16 -7.42
C LEU A 294 -16.20 -0.52 -6.03
N ILE A 295 -17.30 0.08 -5.61
CA ILE A 295 -17.46 0.59 -4.25
C ILE A 295 -18.38 -0.33 -3.48
N VAL A 296 -17.89 -0.82 -2.33
CA VAL A 296 -18.62 -1.78 -1.49
C VAL A 296 -19.14 -1.07 -0.25
N PRO A 297 -20.47 -0.82 -0.17
CA PRO A 297 -21.07 -0.16 0.98
C PRO A 297 -20.86 -0.94 2.27
N GLY A 298 -20.48 -0.24 3.35
CA GLY A 298 -20.29 -0.80 4.68
C GLY A 298 -19.00 -1.61 4.87
N ALA A 299 -18.18 -1.77 3.83
CA ALA A 299 -16.91 -2.45 3.97
C ALA A 299 -15.84 -1.53 4.56
N GLU A 300 -15.13 -2.03 5.57
CA GLU A 300 -13.92 -1.40 6.11
C GLU A 300 -12.70 -1.70 5.24
N ARG A 301 -11.52 -1.18 5.59
CA ARG A 301 -10.26 -1.35 4.84
C ARG A 301 -9.90 -2.82 4.60
N GLY A 302 -9.74 -3.19 3.32
CA GLY A 302 -9.40 -4.56 2.90
C GLY A 302 -10.51 -5.58 3.13
N MET A 303 -11.75 -5.11 3.40
CA MET A 303 -12.90 -5.97 3.68
C MET A 303 -13.87 -6.07 2.50
N SER A 304 -13.57 -5.43 1.38
CA SER A 304 -14.48 -5.38 0.22
C SER A 304 -14.87 -6.78 -0.25
N TYR A 305 -13.91 -7.69 -0.37
CA TYR A 305 -14.18 -9.08 -0.76
C TYR A 305 -15.01 -9.83 0.28
N PHE A 306 -14.80 -9.58 1.57
CA PHE A 306 -15.56 -10.22 2.64
C PHE A 306 -17.02 -9.77 2.68
N VAL A 307 -17.26 -8.48 2.46
CA VAL A 307 -18.61 -7.88 2.57
C VAL A 307 -19.45 -8.18 1.33
N ASP A 308 -18.86 -8.09 0.14
CA ASP A 308 -19.57 -8.38 -1.13
C ASP A 308 -18.72 -9.32 -2.02
N LYS A 309 -18.64 -10.58 -1.57
CA LYS A 309 -17.90 -11.61 -2.31
C LYS A 309 -18.38 -11.74 -3.76
N ALA A 310 -19.69 -11.83 -3.96
CA ALA A 310 -20.26 -12.06 -5.27
C ALA A 310 -20.03 -10.89 -6.24
N GLY A 311 -20.21 -9.65 -5.78
CA GLY A 311 -19.93 -8.45 -6.57
C GLY A 311 -18.46 -8.30 -6.89
N TYR A 312 -17.59 -8.60 -5.93
CA TYR A 312 -16.14 -8.54 -6.12
C TYR A 312 -15.67 -9.57 -7.16
N GLU A 313 -16.10 -10.84 -7.04
CA GLU A 313 -15.78 -11.91 -8.00
C GLU A 313 -16.31 -11.59 -9.40
N ALA A 314 -17.56 -11.14 -9.51
CA ALA A 314 -18.15 -10.75 -10.79
C ALA A 314 -17.38 -9.60 -11.44
N ALA A 315 -16.94 -8.60 -10.66
CA ALA A 315 -16.15 -7.48 -11.17
C ALA A 315 -14.78 -7.94 -11.69
N LEU A 316 -14.11 -8.85 -10.99
CA LEU A 316 -12.83 -9.41 -11.46
C LEU A 316 -13.01 -10.30 -12.71
N MET A 317 -14.02 -11.16 -12.74
CA MET A 317 -14.31 -12.00 -13.91
C MET A 317 -14.56 -11.16 -15.16
N GLN A 318 -15.33 -10.06 -14.99
CA GLN A 318 -15.57 -9.14 -16.11
C GLN A 318 -14.28 -8.39 -16.51
N PHE A 319 -13.45 -8.01 -15.54
CA PHE A 319 -12.17 -7.35 -15.80
C PHE A 319 -11.22 -8.26 -16.58
N TRP A 320 -11.11 -9.52 -16.20
CA TRP A 320 -10.32 -10.51 -16.94
C TRP A 320 -10.89 -10.80 -18.33
N ALA A 321 -12.21 -10.94 -18.46
CA ALA A 321 -12.85 -11.15 -19.77
C ALA A 321 -12.56 -10.02 -20.77
N ASP A 322 -12.42 -8.78 -20.27
CA ASP A 322 -12.10 -7.62 -21.11
C ASP A 322 -10.62 -7.59 -21.54
N TYR A 323 -9.71 -8.10 -20.68
CA TYR A 323 -8.28 -7.81 -20.85
C TYR A 323 -7.37 -9.04 -21.01
N ASP A 324 -7.82 -10.28 -20.74
CA ASP A 324 -7.00 -11.50 -20.94
C ASP A 324 -6.55 -11.68 -22.40
N LYS A 325 -7.39 -11.29 -23.34
CA LYS A 325 -7.19 -11.54 -24.77
C LYS A 325 -6.63 -10.36 -25.57
N ILE A 326 -6.11 -9.34 -24.92
CA ILE A 326 -5.46 -8.24 -25.63
C ILE A 326 -4.18 -8.78 -26.25
N THR A 327 -4.21 -9.06 -27.56
CA THR A 327 -3.01 -9.34 -28.35
C THR A 327 -2.36 -7.99 -28.61
N THR A 328 -1.22 -7.70 -27.96
CA THR A 328 -0.39 -6.53 -28.20
C THR A 328 0.37 -6.64 -29.51
#